data_6ae4e5d78b0c23176bc2b118911e30b9
#
_entry.id   6ae4e5d78b0c23176bc2b118911e30b9
#
_cell.length_a   1.000
_cell.length_b   1.000
_cell.length_c   1.000
_cell.angle_alpha   90.00
_cell.angle_beta   90.00
_cell.angle_gamma   90.00
#
_symmetry.space_group_name_H-M   'P 1'
#
loop_
_entity.id
_entity.type
_entity.pdbx_description
1 polymer ?
#
loop_
_entity_poly.entity_id
_entity_poly.type
_entity_poly.pdbx_seq_one_letter_code
_entity_poly.pdbx_strand_id
1 'polypeptide(L)'
;STRKESSAASDVYKRQLLDHRGEFFQVKGPLNVARPPQGYPVIVQAGSSESGRELAAQTAEVVFTAQPSMAAAQAFYADLKGRLKQYDRSTQSLKIMPGVFVVVGDSESQAREKFEAFQDLVEPEVGVALLGRMLGNFDLSGYPLDAPLPALPLTESGQQSRQQLLTELAGKDNLTLAQLGRRIAGGRGHYSLIGTPGQIADELQAWFEEGAADGFNVLVPHLPGGLRDFAGGVIPELQRRGLFRTEYEGRTLRENLGLARPKNQFV
;
A
#
# COMPACT_ATOMS: atom_id res chain seq x y z
N SER A 1 -10.25 40.41 36.61
CA SER A 1 -9.15 39.74 35.89
C SER A 1 -9.38 38.24 35.97
N THR A 2 -10.14 37.71 35.02
CA THR A 2 -10.38 36.26 34.84
C THR A 2 -9.14 35.65 34.19
N ARG A 3 -8.36 34.89 34.99
CA ARG A 3 -7.31 34.01 34.45
C ARG A 3 -7.94 33.05 33.46
N LYS A 4 -7.56 33.13 32.18
CA LYS A 4 -7.72 32.04 31.24
C LYS A 4 -6.91 30.87 31.77
N GLU A 5 -7.57 29.84 32.26
CA GLU A 5 -6.92 28.57 32.58
C GLU A 5 -6.29 28.04 31.31
N SER A 6 -5.02 27.67 31.38
CA SER A 6 -4.30 27.11 30.24
C SER A 6 -5.01 25.82 29.81
N SER A 7 -5.29 25.69 28.52
CA SER A 7 -5.96 24.51 27.94
C SER A 7 -5.26 23.19 28.31
N ALA A 8 -3.97 23.22 28.56
CA ALA A 8 -3.17 22.08 28.98
C ALA A 8 -3.50 21.59 30.42
N ALA A 9 -3.82 22.50 31.36
CA ALA A 9 -4.20 22.11 32.73
C ALA A 9 -5.61 21.49 32.76
N SER A 10 -6.54 22.01 31.97
CA SER A 10 -7.89 21.46 31.83
C SER A 10 -7.88 20.01 31.26
N ASP A 11 -6.97 19.71 30.37
CA ASP A 11 -6.85 18.37 29.76
C ASP A 11 -6.32 17.31 30.74
N VAL A 12 -5.52 17.68 31.74
CA VAL A 12 -4.97 16.74 32.72
C VAL A 12 -6.06 16.22 33.66
N TYR A 13 -7.02 17.06 34.06
CA TYR A 13 -8.11 16.66 34.96
C TYR A 13 -9.20 15.81 34.28
N LYS A 14 -9.28 15.85 32.95
CA LYS A 14 -10.27 15.09 32.15
C LYS A 14 -9.75 13.74 31.64
N ARG A 15 -8.51 13.34 31.94
CA ARG A 15 -7.96 12.05 31.58
C ARG A 15 -8.57 10.96 32.44
N GLN A 16 -9.57 10.29 31.92
CA GLN A 16 -10.12 9.08 32.51
C GLN A 16 -9.23 7.89 32.20
N LEU A 17 -9.10 6.96 33.15
CA LEU A 17 -8.51 5.66 32.87
C LEU A 17 -9.34 4.94 31.79
N LEU A 18 -8.70 4.43 30.76
CA LEU A 18 -9.38 3.64 29.73
C LEU A 18 -9.86 2.31 30.32
N ASP A 19 -9.02 1.65 31.13
CA ASP A 19 -9.21 0.35 31.82
C ASP A 19 -9.94 -0.68 30.93
N HIS A 20 -9.56 -0.74 29.66
CA HIS A 20 -10.13 -1.68 28.71
C HIS A 20 -9.83 -3.12 29.15
N ARG A 21 -10.88 -3.96 29.25
CA ARG A 21 -10.80 -5.39 29.57
C ARG A 21 -11.57 -6.16 28.51
N GLY A 22 -10.88 -6.54 27.46
CA GLY A 22 -11.42 -7.38 26.39
C GLY A 22 -11.08 -8.86 26.58
N GLU A 23 -11.61 -9.70 25.73
CA GLU A 23 -11.36 -11.15 25.71
C GLU A 23 -9.85 -11.45 25.53
N PHE A 24 -9.17 -10.73 24.64
CA PHE A 24 -7.78 -11.00 24.26
C PHE A 24 -6.78 -10.01 24.86
N PHE A 25 -7.21 -8.78 25.20
CA PHE A 25 -6.30 -7.72 25.62
C PHE A 25 -6.86 -6.93 26.81
N GLN A 26 -5.93 -6.46 27.64
CA GLN A 26 -6.22 -5.50 28.69
C GLN A 26 -5.31 -4.29 28.51
N VAL A 27 -5.90 -3.09 28.51
CA VAL A 27 -5.17 -1.84 28.32
C VAL A 27 -5.57 -0.84 29.38
N LYS A 28 -4.65 -0.49 30.28
CA LYS A 28 -4.90 0.48 31.34
C LYS A 28 -5.16 1.87 30.78
N GLY A 29 -4.37 2.32 29.77
CA GLY A 29 -4.49 3.63 29.14
C GLY A 29 -4.89 4.78 30.06
N PRO A 30 -5.12 5.95 29.51
CA PRO A 30 -4.85 6.38 28.15
C PRO A 30 -3.34 6.54 27.89
N LEU A 31 -2.96 6.78 26.65
CA LEU A 31 -1.59 7.19 26.33
C LEU A 31 -1.28 8.54 26.99
N ASN A 32 -0.06 8.69 27.51
CA ASN A 32 0.40 9.91 28.16
C ASN A 32 0.95 10.96 27.18
N VAL A 33 0.41 11.01 25.97
CA VAL A 33 0.78 11.96 24.91
C VAL A 33 -0.36 12.94 24.65
N ALA A 34 -0.03 14.17 24.25
CA ALA A 34 -1.02 15.14 23.82
C ALA A 34 -1.71 14.70 22.53
N ARG A 35 -2.97 15.10 22.39
CA ARG A 35 -3.70 14.90 21.13
C ARG A 35 -3.01 15.66 20.00
N PRO A 36 -2.63 15.01 18.88
CA PRO A 36 -1.95 15.68 17.79
C PRO A 36 -2.88 16.70 17.08
N PRO A 37 -2.31 17.69 16.36
CA PRO A 37 -3.10 18.71 15.66
C PRO A 37 -4.15 18.14 14.71
N GLN A 38 -3.86 17.01 14.04
CA GLN A 38 -4.80 16.33 13.13
C GLN A 38 -5.83 15.42 13.85
N GLY A 39 -5.82 15.37 15.20
CA GLY A 39 -6.75 14.55 16.00
C GLY A 39 -6.12 13.24 16.45
N TYR A 40 -5.81 12.32 15.54
CA TYR A 40 -4.98 11.13 15.69
C TYR A 40 -4.25 10.86 14.36
N PRO A 41 -3.19 10.05 14.35
CA PRO A 41 -2.51 9.66 13.11
C PRO A 41 -3.49 9.03 12.11
N VAL A 42 -3.23 9.20 10.81
CA VAL A 42 -4.01 8.52 9.77
C VAL A 42 -3.89 7.01 9.97
N ILE A 43 -5.01 6.33 10.00
CA ILE A 43 -5.07 4.88 10.21
C ILE A 43 -4.87 4.17 8.88
N VAL A 44 -3.77 3.44 8.77
CA VAL A 44 -3.42 2.69 7.56
C VAL A 44 -3.52 1.19 7.82
N GLN A 45 -4.12 0.46 6.89
CA GLN A 45 -4.28 -0.99 6.92
C GLN A 45 -3.79 -1.61 5.61
N ALA A 46 -3.24 -2.82 5.65
CA ALA A 46 -2.61 -3.46 4.49
C ALA A 46 -3.13 -4.88 4.19
N GLY A 47 -4.23 -5.32 4.80
CA GLY A 47 -4.80 -6.66 4.59
C GLY A 47 -5.77 -6.72 3.41
N SER A 48 -5.61 -7.70 2.53
CA SER A 48 -6.51 -7.92 1.39
C SER A 48 -7.39 -9.17 1.56
N SER A 49 -7.25 -9.92 2.65
CA SER A 49 -8.13 -11.03 3.01
C SER A 49 -9.55 -10.54 3.33
N GLU A 50 -10.53 -11.43 3.38
CA GLU A 50 -11.90 -11.07 3.71
C GLU A 50 -11.99 -10.33 5.05
N SER A 51 -11.41 -10.90 6.12
CA SER A 51 -11.33 -10.24 7.43
C SER A 51 -10.54 -8.93 7.43
N GLY A 52 -9.48 -8.85 6.61
CA GLY A 52 -8.68 -7.63 6.44
C GLY A 52 -9.47 -6.51 5.76
N ARG A 53 -10.26 -6.82 4.74
CA ARG A 53 -11.15 -5.85 4.07
C ARG A 53 -12.27 -5.38 4.99
N GLU A 54 -12.81 -6.29 5.78
CA GLU A 54 -13.85 -5.96 6.77
C GLU A 54 -13.31 -5.00 7.84
N LEU A 55 -12.15 -5.30 8.42
CA LEU A 55 -11.47 -4.42 9.36
C LEU A 55 -11.14 -3.05 8.75
N ALA A 56 -10.68 -3.04 7.49
CA ALA A 56 -10.39 -1.81 6.77
C ALA A 56 -11.65 -0.95 6.56
N ALA A 57 -12.75 -1.57 6.14
CA ALA A 57 -14.03 -0.89 5.97
C ALA A 57 -14.52 -0.28 7.28
N GLN A 58 -14.29 -0.94 8.41
CA GLN A 58 -14.69 -0.47 9.71
C GLN A 58 -13.81 0.68 10.23
N THR A 59 -12.49 0.62 10.05
CA THR A 59 -11.56 1.45 10.83
C THR A 59 -10.53 2.23 10.00
N ALA A 60 -10.13 1.74 8.82
CA ALA A 60 -9.02 2.33 8.07
C ALA A 60 -9.41 3.62 7.35
N GLU A 61 -8.43 4.49 7.16
CA GLU A 61 -8.54 5.73 6.39
C GLU A 61 -7.70 5.69 5.12
N VAL A 62 -6.67 4.82 5.13
CA VAL A 62 -5.88 4.48 3.96
C VAL A 62 -5.70 2.96 3.91
N VAL A 63 -5.83 2.37 2.73
CA VAL A 63 -5.52 0.96 2.50
C VAL A 63 -4.39 0.85 1.49
N PHE A 64 -3.31 0.21 1.93
CA PHE A 64 -2.23 -0.24 1.06
C PHE A 64 -2.54 -1.66 0.57
N THR A 65 -2.44 -1.89 -0.73
CA THR A 65 -2.75 -3.20 -1.32
C THR A 65 -1.80 -3.54 -2.48
N ALA A 66 -1.65 -4.81 -2.77
CA ALA A 66 -0.96 -5.29 -3.96
C ALA A 66 -2.03 -5.79 -4.96
N GLN A 67 -2.10 -5.15 -6.11
CA GLN A 67 -3.03 -5.51 -7.18
C GLN A 67 -2.23 -5.80 -8.47
N PRO A 68 -2.42 -6.97 -9.09
CA PRO A 68 -1.61 -7.38 -10.24
C PRO A 68 -2.09 -6.78 -11.57
N SER A 69 -3.29 -6.23 -11.61
CA SER A 69 -3.91 -5.71 -12.83
C SER A 69 -4.99 -4.67 -12.51
N MET A 70 -5.34 -3.87 -13.51
CA MET A 70 -6.45 -2.92 -13.46
C MET A 70 -7.75 -3.59 -13.02
N ALA A 71 -8.15 -4.68 -13.66
CA ALA A 71 -9.39 -5.38 -13.34
C ALA A 71 -9.45 -5.88 -11.88
N ALA A 72 -8.35 -6.42 -11.36
CA ALA A 72 -8.26 -6.85 -9.97
C ALA A 72 -8.35 -5.65 -9.01
N ALA A 73 -7.71 -4.54 -9.35
CA ALA A 73 -7.75 -3.30 -8.58
C ALA A 73 -9.17 -2.71 -8.54
N GLN A 74 -9.87 -2.66 -9.67
CA GLN A 74 -11.26 -2.20 -9.76
C GLN A 74 -12.21 -3.06 -8.92
N ALA A 75 -12.06 -4.39 -9.00
CA ALA A 75 -12.87 -5.31 -8.19
C ALA A 75 -12.63 -5.11 -6.69
N PHE A 76 -11.37 -4.97 -6.27
CA PHE A 76 -10.99 -4.68 -4.89
C PHE A 76 -11.52 -3.32 -4.43
N TYR A 77 -11.38 -2.29 -5.26
CA TYR A 77 -11.84 -0.93 -4.98
C TYR A 77 -13.36 -0.89 -4.78
N ALA A 78 -14.12 -1.48 -5.72
CA ALA A 78 -15.56 -1.51 -5.65
C ALA A 78 -16.07 -2.28 -4.42
N ASP A 79 -15.49 -3.46 -4.11
CA ASP A 79 -15.84 -4.24 -2.93
C ASP A 79 -15.58 -3.44 -1.65
N LEU A 80 -14.38 -2.92 -1.48
CA LEU A 80 -14.01 -2.23 -0.23
C LEU A 80 -14.80 -0.93 -0.02
N LYS A 81 -14.98 -0.13 -1.08
CA LYS A 81 -15.82 1.09 -1.02
C LYS A 81 -17.28 0.77 -0.74
N GLY A 82 -17.79 -0.36 -1.27
CA GLY A 82 -19.16 -0.83 -1.03
C GLY A 82 -19.41 -1.20 0.44
N ARG A 83 -18.42 -1.78 1.13
CA ARG A 83 -18.52 -2.17 2.54
C ARG A 83 -18.66 -0.99 3.51
N LEU A 84 -18.13 0.19 3.15
CA LEU A 84 -18.18 1.39 4.00
C LEU A 84 -19.59 1.76 4.44
N LYS A 85 -20.58 1.50 3.59
CA LYS A 85 -22.00 1.78 3.87
C LYS A 85 -22.51 1.06 5.13
N GLN A 86 -22.00 -0.14 5.43
CA GLN A 86 -22.40 -0.93 6.60
C GLN A 86 -21.97 -0.27 7.93
N TYR A 87 -21.00 0.65 7.85
CA TYR A 87 -20.42 1.37 8.98
C TYR A 87 -20.74 2.87 8.96
N ASP A 88 -21.77 3.29 8.22
CA ASP A 88 -22.15 4.69 8.06
C ASP A 88 -21.00 5.60 7.62
N ARG A 89 -20.07 5.05 6.84
CA ARG A 89 -18.89 5.75 6.36
C ARG A 89 -19.03 6.20 4.91
N SER A 90 -18.62 7.45 4.65
CA SER A 90 -18.51 7.96 3.30
C SER A 90 -17.40 7.25 2.52
N THR A 91 -17.60 7.05 1.21
CA THR A 91 -16.57 6.52 0.31
C THR A 91 -15.30 7.38 0.28
N GLN A 92 -15.42 8.67 0.59
CA GLN A 92 -14.29 9.61 0.68
C GLN A 92 -13.48 9.47 1.97
N SER A 93 -14.00 8.80 2.99
CA SER A 93 -13.30 8.59 4.26
C SER A 93 -12.22 7.50 4.23
N LEU A 94 -12.10 6.78 3.12
CA LEU A 94 -11.11 5.75 2.89
C LEU A 94 -10.43 5.98 1.55
N LYS A 95 -9.10 6.00 1.54
CA LYS A 95 -8.27 6.08 0.33
C LYS A 95 -7.61 4.73 0.06
N ILE A 96 -7.79 4.21 -1.16
CA ILE A 96 -7.18 2.95 -1.59
C ILE A 96 -5.95 3.30 -2.42
N MET A 97 -4.78 2.86 -1.93
CA MET A 97 -3.48 3.18 -2.50
C MET A 97 -2.69 1.91 -2.84
N PRO A 98 -2.88 1.35 -4.04
CA PRO A 98 -2.06 0.23 -4.51
C PRO A 98 -0.58 0.58 -4.52
N GLY A 99 0.26 -0.42 -4.24
CA GLY A 99 1.70 -0.31 -4.50
C GLY A 99 1.98 -0.45 -5.99
N VAL A 100 2.81 0.44 -6.54
CA VAL A 100 3.30 0.38 -7.92
C VAL A 100 4.82 0.41 -7.93
N PHE A 101 5.43 -0.55 -8.62
CA PHE A 101 6.87 -0.60 -8.80
C PHE A 101 7.23 0.13 -10.08
N VAL A 102 8.06 1.17 -9.99
CA VAL A 102 8.28 2.12 -11.08
C VAL A 102 9.74 2.16 -11.51
N VAL A 103 9.99 1.98 -12.82
CA VAL A 103 11.29 2.18 -13.46
C VAL A 103 11.13 3.18 -14.59
N VAL A 104 11.76 4.34 -14.43
CA VAL A 104 11.66 5.46 -15.37
C VAL A 104 12.88 5.50 -16.30
N GLY A 105 12.64 5.67 -17.59
CA GLY A 105 13.67 5.92 -18.61
C GLY A 105 13.28 7.09 -19.51
N ASP A 106 14.26 7.64 -20.23
CA ASP A 106 14.04 8.68 -21.23
C ASP A 106 13.35 8.13 -22.49
N SER A 107 13.45 6.81 -22.68
CA SER A 107 12.74 6.03 -23.68
C SER A 107 12.26 4.71 -23.10
N GLU A 108 11.31 4.05 -23.75
CA GLU A 108 10.83 2.73 -23.35
C GLU A 108 11.97 1.69 -23.35
N SER A 109 12.86 1.70 -24.35
CA SER A 109 14.02 0.81 -24.41
C SER A 109 14.95 1.03 -23.20
N GLN A 110 15.28 2.28 -22.87
CA GLN A 110 16.13 2.59 -21.74
C GLN A 110 15.49 2.17 -20.41
N ALA A 111 14.17 2.35 -20.24
CA ALA A 111 13.47 1.90 -19.05
C ALA A 111 13.53 0.37 -18.89
N ARG A 112 13.38 -0.37 -20.02
CA ARG A 112 13.50 -1.84 -20.05
C ARG A 112 14.92 -2.28 -19.73
N GLU A 113 15.93 -1.67 -20.35
CA GLU A 113 17.35 -1.95 -20.06
C GLU A 113 17.68 -1.74 -18.58
N LYS A 114 17.22 -0.61 -17.99
CA LYS A 114 17.37 -0.37 -16.54
C LYS A 114 16.70 -1.47 -15.74
N PHE A 115 15.48 -1.86 -16.08
CA PHE A 115 14.76 -2.91 -15.36
C PHE A 115 15.47 -4.25 -15.44
N GLU A 116 15.92 -4.67 -16.63
CA GLU A 116 16.66 -5.91 -16.83
C GLU A 116 17.97 -5.93 -16.06
N ALA A 117 18.72 -4.81 -16.08
CA ALA A 117 19.94 -4.67 -15.28
C ALA A 117 19.70 -4.86 -13.77
N PHE A 118 18.57 -4.40 -13.23
CA PHE A 118 18.20 -4.67 -11.84
C PHE A 118 17.80 -6.14 -11.62
N GLN A 119 17.11 -6.73 -12.57
CA GLN A 119 16.76 -8.15 -12.50
C GLN A 119 18.00 -9.06 -12.51
N ASP A 120 19.02 -8.69 -13.26
CA ASP A 120 20.28 -9.45 -13.36
C ASP A 120 21.13 -9.39 -12.08
N LEU A 121 20.87 -8.42 -11.20
CA LEU A 121 21.50 -8.37 -9.86
C LEU A 121 20.91 -9.40 -8.87
N VAL A 122 19.81 -10.04 -9.24
CA VAL A 122 19.14 -11.00 -8.37
C VAL A 122 19.67 -12.40 -8.65
N GLU A 123 20.48 -12.93 -7.74
CA GLU A 123 20.89 -14.33 -7.80
C GLU A 123 19.66 -15.24 -7.72
N PRO A 124 19.53 -16.25 -8.61
CA PRO A 124 18.32 -17.10 -8.70
C PRO A 124 17.92 -17.72 -7.37
N GLU A 125 18.88 -18.23 -6.60
CA GLU A 125 18.67 -18.86 -5.30
C GLU A 125 18.12 -17.86 -4.26
N VAL A 126 18.61 -16.63 -4.29
CA VAL A 126 18.12 -15.54 -3.42
C VAL A 126 16.69 -15.17 -3.80
N GLY A 127 16.39 -15.09 -5.09
CA GLY A 127 15.05 -14.87 -5.60
C GLY A 127 14.08 -15.95 -5.17
N VAL A 128 14.46 -17.22 -5.30
CA VAL A 128 13.65 -18.38 -4.89
C VAL A 128 13.49 -18.45 -3.36
N ALA A 129 14.52 -18.12 -2.59
CA ALA A 129 14.41 -18.04 -1.13
C ALA A 129 13.45 -16.91 -0.69
N LEU A 130 13.44 -15.78 -1.39
CA LEU A 130 12.48 -14.71 -1.16
C LEU A 130 11.05 -15.17 -1.51
N LEU A 131 10.89 -15.86 -2.65
CA LEU A 131 9.62 -16.44 -3.07
C LEU A 131 9.07 -17.39 -1.99
N GLY A 132 9.88 -18.33 -1.49
CA GLY A 132 9.49 -19.25 -0.42
C GLY A 132 8.97 -18.53 0.83
N ARG A 133 9.64 -17.45 1.25
CA ARG A 133 9.17 -16.62 2.38
C ARG A 133 7.81 -15.97 2.10
N MET A 134 7.60 -15.47 0.89
CA MET A 134 6.34 -14.84 0.48
C MET A 134 5.18 -15.84 0.32
N LEU A 135 5.51 -17.12 0.14
CA LEU A 135 4.56 -18.24 0.06
C LEU A 135 4.26 -18.87 1.44
N GLY A 136 4.49 -18.16 2.53
CA GLY A 136 4.21 -18.64 3.88
C GLY A 136 5.38 -19.43 4.49
N ASN A 137 6.61 -19.12 4.12
CA ASN A 137 7.84 -19.84 4.48
C ASN A 137 7.90 -21.28 3.92
N PHE A 138 7.36 -21.46 2.71
CA PHE A 138 7.47 -22.75 2.03
C PHE A 138 8.90 -22.96 1.54
N ASP A 139 9.46 -24.13 1.87
CA ASP A 139 10.84 -24.47 1.47
C ASP A 139 10.88 -24.90 0.00
N LEU A 140 11.49 -24.08 -0.83
CA LEU A 140 11.70 -24.31 -2.25
C LEU A 140 13.12 -24.82 -2.59
N SER A 141 14.00 -25.00 -1.59
CA SER A 141 15.42 -25.36 -1.82
C SER A 141 15.62 -26.73 -2.47
N GLY A 142 14.65 -27.62 -2.32
CA GLY A 142 14.66 -28.98 -2.91
C GLY A 142 14.15 -29.05 -4.36
N TYR A 143 13.69 -27.92 -4.95
CA TYR A 143 13.13 -27.91 -6.30
C TYR A 143 14.11 -27.33 -7.32
N PRO A 144 14.18 -27.91 -8.56
CA PRO A 144 15.00 -27.34 -9.62
C PRO A 144 14.59 -25.91 -9.96
N LEU A 145 15.58 -25.03 -10.21
CA LEU A 145 15.34 -23.61 -10.51
C LEU A 145 14.55 -23.40 -11.83
N ASP A 146 14.66 -24.33 -12.75
CA ASP A 146 13.96 -24.35 -14.05
C ASP A 146 12.58 -25.04 -13.97
N ALA A 147 12.21 -25.58 -12.82
CA ALA A 147 10.89 -26.17 -12.62
C ALA A 147 9.81 -25.08 -12.43
N PRO A 148 8.54 -25.37 -12.77
CA PRO A 148 7.42 -24.51 -12.43
C PRO A 148 7.18 -24.49 -10.90
N LEU A 149 6.38 -23.52 -10.43
CA LEU A 149 5.98 -23.46 -9.04
C LEU A 149 5.22 -24.75 -8.64
N PRO A 150 5.65 -25.49 -7.60
CA PRO A 150 4.97 -26.70 -7.17
C PRO A 150 3.58 -26.37 -6.59
N ALA A 151 2.72 -27.39 -6.49
CA ALA A 151 1.47 -27.27 -5.77
C ALA A 151 1.76 -26.93 -4.29
N LEU A 152 1.15 -25.86 -3.81
CA LEU A 152 1.39 -25.34 -2.48
C LEU A 152 0.26 -25.76 -1.52
N PRO A 153 0.56 -26.11 -0.28
CA PRO A 153 -0.47 -26.26 0.75
C PRO A 153 -1.12 -24.90 1.03
N LEU A 154 -2.40 -24.90 1.36
CA LEU A 154 -3.07 -23.69 1.80
C LEU A 154 -2.44 -23.20 3.10
N THR A 155 -1.99 -21.95 3.13
CA THR A 155 -1.43 -21.36 4.34
C THR A 155 -2.55 -21.01 5.32
N GLU A 156 -2.43 -21.41 6.56
CA GLU A 156 -3.39 -21.07 7.64
C GLU A 156 -3.25 -19.62 8.11
N SER A 157 -2.15 -18.97 7.79
CA SER A 157 -1.84 -17.60 8.22
C SER A 157 -2.16 -16.56 7.13
N GLY A 158 -2.36 -15.30 7.51
CA GLY A 158 -2.81 -14.16 6.70
C GLY A 158 -2.05 -13.81 5.41
N GLN A 159 -1.28 -14.74 4.85
CA GLN A 159 -0.58 -14.60 3.57
C GLN A 159 -1.30 -15.28 2.40
N GLN A 160 -2.52 -15.81 2.60
CA GLN A 160 -3.28 -16.50 1.55
C GLN A 160 -3.46 -15.67 0.28
N SER A 161 -3.80 -14.39 0.43
CA SER A 161 -3.96 -13.50 -0.73
C SER A 161 -2.69 -13.33 -1.54
N ARG A 162 -1.53 -13.33 -0.87
CA ARG A 162 -0.22 -13.23 -1.54
C ARG A 162 0.17 -14.54 -2.20
N GLN A 163 -0.08 -15.67 -1.56
CA GLN A 163 0.15 -16.99 -2.14
C GLN A 163 -0.68 -17.16 -3.41
N GLN A 164 -1.96 -16.82 -3.36
CA GLN A 164 -2.85 -16.87 -4.53
C GLN A 164 -2.34 -15.99 -5.66
N LEU A 165 -2.01 -14.72 -5.38
CA LEU A 165 -1.45 -13.79 -6.36
C LEU A 165 -0.22 -14.35 -7.08
N LEU A 166 0.73 -14.93 -6.32
CA LEU A 166 1.97 -15.47 -6.88
C LEU A 166 1.73 -16.74 -7.67
N THR A 167 0.78 -17.58 -7.26
CA THR A 167 0.38 -18.78 -7.98
C THR A 167 -0.28 -18.43 -9.32
N GLU A 168 -1.17 -17.45 -9.32
CA GLU A 168 -1.80 -16.94 -10.54
C GLU A 168 -0.77 -16.32 -11.50
N LEU A 169 0.17 -15.53 -10.98
CA LEU A 169 1.25 -14.95 -11.77
C LEU A 169 2.14 -16.01 -12.41
N ALA A 170 2.54 -17.04 -11.64
CA ALA A 170 3.33 -18.15 -12.13
C ALA A 170 2.62 -18.92 -13.24
N GLY A 171 1.33 -19.22 -13.07
CA GLY A 171 0.53 -19.97 -14.02
C GLY A 171 0.23 -19.20 -15.30
N LYS A 172 -0.08 -17.90 -15.20
CA LYS A 172 -0.42 -17.05 -16.33
C LYS A 172 0.72 -16.95 -17.36
N ASP A 173 1.94 -16.78 -16.87
CA ASP A 173 3.12 -16.54 -17.70
C ASP A 173 4.01 -17.80 -17.82
N ASN A 174 3.56 -18.95 -17.28
CA ASN A 174 4.29 -20.23 -17.28
C ASN A 174 5.75 -20.10 -16.79
N LEU A 175 5.92 -19.37 -15.68
CA LEU A 175 7.25 -19.01 -15.17
C LEU A 175 7.90 -20.18 -14.40
N THR A 176 9.21 -20.34 -14.59
CA THR A 176 10.03 -21.20 -13.72
C THR A 176 10.25 -20.54 -12.36
N LEU A 177 10.72 -21.34 -11.36
CA LEU A 177 11.05 -20.83 -10.02
C LEU A 177 12.06 -19.66 -10.09
N ALA A 178 13.10 -19.81 -10.90
CA ALA A 178 14.11 -18.76 -11.08
C ALA A 178 13.50 -17.49 -11.67
N GLN A 179 12.66 -17.62 -12.72
CA GLN A 179 12.00 -16.50 -13.38
C GLN A 179 11.00 -15.82 -12.44
N LEU A 180 10.20 -16.58 -11.71
CA LEU A 180 9.25 -16.05 -10.73
C LEU A 180 9.99 -15.37 -9.58
N GLY A 181 11.03 -16.01 -9.03
CA GLY A 181 11.86 -15.45 -7.97
C GLY A 181 12.49 -14.12 -8.37
N ARG A 182 13.07 -14.04 -9.57
CA ARG A 182 13.64 -12.82 -10.14
C ARG A 182 12.57 -11.73 -10.32
N ARG A 183 11.40 -12.07 -10.88
CA ARG A 183 10.31 -11.13 -11.12
C ARG A 183 9.76 -10.51 -9.83
N ILE A 184 9.65 -11.30 -8.77
CA ILE A 184 9.13 -10.81 -7.49
C ILE A 184 10.17 -10.06 -6.65
N ALA A 185 11.46 -10.30 -6.87
CA ALA A 185 12.52 -9.67 -6.10
C ALA A 185 12.49 -8.13 -6.23
N GLY A 186 12.13 -7.60 -7.40
CA GLY A 186 11.92 -6.17 -7.63
C GLY A 186 10.58 -5.68 -7.09
N GLY A 187 9.50 -6.06 -7.76
CA GLY A 187 8.15 -5.53 -7.52
C GLY A 187 7.37 -6.18 -6.38
N ARG A 188 7.84 -7.30 -5.83
CA ARG A 188 7.17 -8.04 -4.73
C ARG A 188 5.69 -8.36 -4.98
N GLY A 189 5.30 -8.58 -6.24
CA GLY A 189 3.92 -8.82 -6.65
C GLY A 189 3.06 -7.56 -6.80
N HIS A 190 3.65 -6.36 -6.71
CA HIS A 190 3.00 -5.11 -7.08
C HIS A 190 3.00 -4.90 -8.58
N TYR A 191 2.07 -4.09 -9.06
CA TYR A 191 2.01 -3.72 -10.46
C TYR A 191 3.27 -2.96 -10.87
N SER A 192 3.89 -3.39 -11.98
CA SER A 192 5.15 -2.82 -12.44
C SER A 192 4.91 -1.88 -13.62
N LEU A 193 5.39 -0.65 -13.50
CA LEU A 193 5.35 0.40 -14.50
C LEU A 193 6.77 0.69 -14.98
N ILE A 194 7.05 0.30 -16.22
CA ILE A 194 8.38 0.44 -16.82
C ILE A 194 8.21 1.22 -18.12
N GLY A 195 8.73 2.44 -18.18
CA GLY A 195 8.53 3.29 -19.34
C GLY A 195 9.00 4.73 -19.14
N THR A 196 8.58 5.58 -20.06
CA THR A 196 8.81 7.02 -19.98
C THR A 196 7.90 7.67 -18.95
N PRO A 197 8.22 8.89 -18.48
CA PRO A 197 7.35 9.65 -17.59
C PRO A 197 5.90 9.77 -18.09
N GLY A 198 5.72 9.99 -19.40
CA GLY A 198 4.38 10.09 -20.01
C GLY A 198 3.61 8.78 -19.93
N GLN A 199 4.23 7.66 -20.31
CA GLN A 199 3.60 6.34 -20.26
C GLN A 199 3.21 5.94 -18.82
N ILE A 200 4.10 6.21 -17.86
CA ILE A 200 3.80 5.93 -16.44
C ILE A 200 2.65 6.80 -15.95
N ALA A 201 2.64 8.09 -16.31
CA ALA A 201 1.55 8.99 -15.95
C ALA A 201 0.21 8.58 -16.60
N ASP A 202 0.22 8.06 -17.83
CA ASP A 202 -0.99 7.53 -18.52
C ASP A 202 -1.60 6.38 -17.72
N GLU A 203 -0.79 5.42 -17.28
CA GLU A 203 -1.24 4.29 -16.49
C GLU A 203 -1.77 4.71 -15.11
N LEU A 204 -1.05 5.59 -14.39
CA LEU A 204 -1.49 6.09 -13.10
C LEU A 204 -2.81 6.88 -13.22
N GLN A 205 -2.95 7.67 -14.27
CA GLN A 205 -4.18 8.40 -14.56
C GLN A 205 -5.35 7.44 -14.83
N ALA A 206 -5.15 6.42 -15.70
CA ALA A 206 -6.17 5.44 -16.00
C ALA A 206 -6.63 4.71 -14.72
N TRP A 207 -5.71 4.26 -13.86
CA TRP A 207 -6.06 3.62 -12.59
C TRP A 207 -6.88 4.53 -11.67
N PHE A 208 -6.56 5.81 -11.65
CA PHE A 208 -7.29 6.78 -10.85
C PHE A 208 -8.69 7.07 -11.42
N GLU A 209 -8.79 7.36 -12.71
CA GLU A 209 -10.04 7.75 -13.37
C GLU A 209 -11.02 6.58 -13.52
N GLU A 210 -10.52 5.35 -13.69
CA GLU A 210 -11.33 4.16 -13.87
C GLU A 210 -11.74 3.47 -12.56
N GLY A 211 -11.47 4.09 -11.42
CA GLY A 211 -11.92 3.59 -10.11
C GLY A 211 -11.15 2.36 -9.63
N ALA A 212 -9.84 2.32 -9.85
CA ALA A 212 -8.94 1.31 -9.34
C ALA A 212 -8.08 1.79 -8.16
N ALA A 213 -7.91 3.11 -8.00
CA ALA A 213 -7.08 3.72 -6.96
C ALA A 213 -7.54 5.13 -6.61
N ASP A 214 -7.32 5.57 -5.36
CA ASP A 214 -7.39 6.98 -4.95
C ASP A 214 -6.02 7.66 -4.95
N GLY A 215 -4.96 6.91 -5.11
CA GLY A 215 -3.56 7.31 -5.12
C GLY A 215 -2.65 6.09 -5.12
N PHE A 216 -1.33 6.28 -4.97
CA PHE A 216 -0.37 5.19 -5.11
C PHE A 216 0.73 5.22 -4.05
N ASN A 217 1.20 4.04 -3.65
CA ASN A 217 2.46 3.88 -2.95
C ASN A 217 3.54 3.52 -3.96
N VAL A 218 4.45 4.45 -4.23
CA VAL A 218 5.48 4.29 -5.25
C VAL A 218 6.67 3.54 -4.66
N LEU A 219 7.02 2.43 -5.28
CA LEU A 219 8.18 1.60 -5.00
C LEU A 219 9.19 1.83 -6.12
N VAL A 220 10.41 2.18 -5.76
CA VAL A 220 11.49 2.40 -6.73
C VAL A 220 12.58 1.36 -6.56
N PRO A 221 13.30 0.97 -7.64
CA PRO A 221 14.30 -0.09 -7.59
C PRO A 221 15.48 0.24 -6.66
N HIS A 222 15.85 1.50 -6.55
CA HIS A 222 16.95 1.95 -5.72
C HIS A 222 16.80 3.40 -5.27
N LEU A 223 17.45 3.74 -4.17
CA LEU A 223 17.50 5.09 -3.63
C LEU A 223 18.93 5.66 -3.75
N PRO A 224 19.09 6.94 -4.00
CA PRO A 224 18.04 7.94 -4.28
C PRO A 224 17.66 8.05 -5.76
N GLY A 225 18.35 7.35 -6.68
CA GLY A 225 18.26 7.52 -8.14
C GLY A 225 16.84 7.28 -8.67
N GLY A 226 16.25 6.11 -8.43
CA GLY A 226 14.91 5.79 -8.90
C GLY A 226 13.83 6.75 -8.37
N LEU A 227 13.99 7.25 -7.13
CA LEU A 227 13.08 8.27 -6.60
C LEU A 227 13.26 9.62 -7.30
N ARG A 228 14.49 10.00 -7.64
CA ARG A 228 14.77 11.23 -8.42
C ARG A 228 14.17 11.14 -9.82
N ASP A 229 14.32 9.99 -10.49
CA ASP A 229 13.77 9.78 -11.83
C ASP A 229 12.24 9.93 -11.80
N PHE A 230 11.58 9.33 -10.81
CA PHE A 230 10.13 9.47 -10.64
C PHE A 230 9.71 10.91 -10.30
N ALA A 231 10.36 11.53 -9.32
CA ALA A 231 10.02 12.86 -8.86
C ALA A 231 10.34 13.95 -9.91
N GLY A 232 11.41 13.76 -10.70
CA GLY A 232 11.81 14.70 -11.74
C GLY A 232 11.09 14.55 -13.07
N GLY A 233 10.53 13.36 -13.36
CA GLY A 233 9.85 13.08 -14.61
C GLY A 233 8.34 12.91 -14.47
N VAL A 234 7.91 11.96 -13.63
CA VAL A 234 6.50 11.58 -13.56
C VAL A 234 5.67 12.59 -12.78
N ILE A 235 6.17 13.12 -11.66
CA ILE A 235 5.44 14.11 -10.86
C ILE A 235 5.14 15.40 -11.67
N PRO A 236 6.10 16.02 -12.38
CA PRO A 236 5.80 17.18 -13.21
C PRO A 236 4.76 16.89 -14.30
N GLU A 237 4.78 15.70 -14.89
CA GLU A 237 3.78 15.30 -15.88
C GLU A 237 2.37 15.17 -15.27
N LEU A 238 2.25 14.57 -14.09
CA LEU A 238 0.99 14.50 -13.35
C LEU A 238 0.50 15.90 -12.92
N GLN A 239 1.43 16.81 -12.54
CA GLN A 239 1.09 18.19 -12.22
C GLN A 239 0.58 18.95 -13.45
N ARG A 240 1.22 18.79 -14.61
CA ARG A 240 0.79 19.38 -15.87
C ARG A 240 -0.64 18.91 -16.26
N ARG A 241 -1.02 17.69 -15.90
CA ARG A 241 -2.36 17.13 -16.13
C ARG A 241 -3.37 17.55 -15.05
N GLY A 242 -2.97 18.25 -14.01
CA GLY A 242 -3.82 18.61 -12.87
C GLY A 242 -4.16 17.44 -11.93
N LEU A 243 -3.41 16.33 -12.04
CA LEU A 243 -3.62 15.10 -11.26
C LEU A 243 -2.78 15.03 -9.99
N PHE A 244 -1.80 15.92 -9.85
CA PHE A 244 -0.96 16.00 -8.66
C PHE A 244 -0.83 17.46 -8.22
N ARG A 245 -0.80 17.67 -6.90
CA ARG A 245 -0.69 19.02 -6.31
C ARG A 245 0.63 19.68 -6.70
N THR A 246 0.60 20.98 -6.91
CA THR A 246 1.79 21.83 -7.05
C THR A 246 2.22 22.43 -5.72
N GLU A 247 1.27 22.59 -4.79
CA GLU A 247 1.48 23.13 -3.44
C GLU A 247 0.71 22.32 -2.40
N TYR A 248 1.11 22.39 -1.14
CA TYR A 248 0.36 21.82 -0.03
C TYR A 248 -0.64 22.85 0.50
N GLU A 249 -1.93 22.55 0.37
CA GLU A 249 -3.02 23.40 0.86
C GLU A 249 -3.26 23.21 2.36
N GLY A 250 -3.07 21.98 2.84
CA GLY A 250 -3.26 21.60 4.24
C GLY A 250 -1.98 21.68 5.06
N ARG A 251 -2.14 21.81 6.38
CA ARG A 251 -1.03 21.82 7.36
C ARG A 251 -0.74 20.44 7.95
N THR A 252 -1.61 19.48 7.73
CA THR A 252 -1.50 18.11 8.26
C THR A 252 -1.61 17.10 7.12
N LEU A 253 -1.07 15.90 7.34
CA LEU A 253 -1.22 14.79 6.39
C LEU A 253 -2.70 14.52 6.11
N ARG A 254 -3.54 14.55 7.14
CA ARG A 254 -4.98 14.30 7.05
C ARG A 254 -5.67 15.28 6.11
N GLU A 255 -5.40 16.58 6.26
CA GLU A 255 -5.93 17.61 5.37
C GLU A 255 -5.49 17.40 3.93
N ASN A 256 -4.21 17.09 3.69
CA ASN A 256 -3.68 16.85 2.35
C ASN A 256 -4.18 15.53 1.71
N LEU A 257 -4.72 14.61 2.51
CA LEU A 257 -5.42 13.41 2.02
C LEU A 257 -6.95 13.64 1.86
N GLY A 258 -7.45 14.84 2.14
CA GLY A 258 -8.89 15.13 2.10
C GLY A 258 -9.69 14.38 3.18
N LEU A 259 -9.04 14.00 4.28
CA LEU A 259 -9.67 13.29 5.40
C LEU A 259 -10.13 14.28 6.47
N ALA A 260 -11.34 14.08 6.99
CA ALA A 260 -11.87 14.90 8.06
C ALA A 260 -11.05 14.76 9.34
N ARG A 261 -10.87 15.87 10.09
CA ARG A 261 -10.30 15.81 11.44
C ARG A 261 -11.28 15.11 12.38
N PRO A 262 -10.90 13.99 13.02
CA PRO A 262 -11.81 13.27 13.91
C PRO A 262 -12.20 14.14 15.12
N LYS A 263 -13.47 14.05 15.52
CA LYS A 263 -13.97 14.72 16.72
C LYS A 263 -13.30 14.12 17.96
N ASN A 264 -13.16 14.92 19.00
CA ASN A 264 -12.76 14.39 20.28
C ASN A 264 -13.95 13.64 20.89
N GLN A 265 -13.77 12.37 21.23
CA GLN A 265 -14.84 11.52 21.79
C GLN A 265 -15.16 11.87 23.25
N PHE A 266 -14.32 12.68 23.90
CA PHE A 266 -14.42 12.99 25.32
C PHE A 266 -14.77 14.46 25.61
N VAL A 267 -15.22 15.20 24.59
CA VAL A 267 -15.62 16.62 24.72
C VAL A 267 -16.95 16.83 24.04
#